data_143b487ce553d1ae86be40fc7699ab3c
#
_entry.id   143b487ce553d1ae86be40fc7699ab3c
#
_cell.length_a   1.000
_cell.length_b   1.000
_cell.length_c   1.000
_cell.angle_alpha   90.00
_cell.angle_beta   90.00
_cell.angle_gamma   90.00
#
_symmetry.space_group_name_H-M   'P 1'
#
loop_
_entity.id
_entity.type
_entity.pdbx_description
1 polymer ?
#
loop_
_entity_poly.entity_id
_entity_poly.type
_entity_poly.pdbx_seq_one_letter_code
_entity_poly.pdbx_strand_id
1 'polypeptide(L)'
;NSFYEDMKEGYVVLKQNRGLFALLWIGVIYMFFYMPISTLFPLICMSYFKGTPAHASAAEIAFAVGMLLGGVILSIWGGFKKRRYTIGLSVLLMGVSNMLSGLLPPDAFLVFVVCCTVMGISAPFYGVQNAIFQETVKPEYLGRVFSLLTSAASLAMPFGLVISGPLAERLGVEKWFVICGIGIIIVALAVFFTTRFERD
;
A
#
# COMPACT_ATOMS: atom_id res chain seq x y z
N ASN A 1 1.80 5.45 -32.43
CA ASN A 1 2.66 5.17 -31.29
C ASN A 1 2.10 4.01 -30.50
N SER A 2 2.91 2.98 -30.31
CA SER A 2 2.49 1.80 -29.58
C SER A 2 2.45 2.07 -28.08
N PHE A 3 1.61 1.33 -27.37
CA PHE A 3 1.55 1.33 -25.90
C PHE A 3 2.94 1.11 -25.29
N TYR A 4 3.74 0.23 -25.89
CA TYR A 4 5.10 -0.05 -25.45
C TYR A 4 6.00 1.18 -25.54
N GLU A 5 5.91 1.96 -26.59
CA GLU A 5 6.71 3.19 -26.76
C GLU A 5 6.34 4.24 -25.71
N ASP A 6 5.05 4.42 -25.43
CA ASP A 6 4.57 5.33 -24.39
C ASP A 6 5.06 4.90 -23.00
N MET A 7 5.05 3.62 -22.71
CA MET A 7 5.58 3.04 -21.46
C MET A 7 7.08 3.31 -21.32
N LYS A 8 7.83 3.11 -22.41
CA LYS A 8 9.27 3.34 -22.45
C LYS A 8 9.60 4.81 -22.22
N GLU A 9 8.87 5.72 -22.83
CA GLU A 9 9.06 7.15 -22.63
C GLU A 9 8.78 7.55 -21.17
N GLY A 10 7.72 7.06 -20.57
CA GLY A 10 7.41 7.28 -19.17
C GLY A 10 8.53 6.79 -18.26
N TYR A 11 9.07 5.62 -18.54
CA TYR A 11 10.18 5.04 -17.78
C TYR A 11 11.44 5.90 -17.88
N VAL A 12 11.79 6.37 -19.08
CA VAL A 12 12.96 7.23 -19.29
C VAL A 12 12.82 8.54 -18.53
N VAL A 13 11.63 9.15 -18.56
CA VAL A 13 11.35 10.39 -17.81
C VAL A 13 11.53 10.18 -16.30
N LEU A 14 11.04 9.09 -15.77
CA LEU A 14 11.17 8.77 -14.33
C LEU A 14 12.62 8.45 -13.96
N LYS A 15 13.34 7.76 -14.83
CA LYS A 15 14.73 7.38 -14.58
C LYS A 15 15.66 8.59 -14.46
N GLN A 16 15.34 9.68 -15.11
CA GLN A 16 16.11 10.93 -15.02
C GLN A 16 16.01 11.58 -13.63
N ASN A 17 14.97 11.27 -12.87
CA ASN A 17 14.79 11.78 -11.52
C ASN A 17 14.85 10.60 -10.54
N ARG A 18 15.93 10.54 -9.74
CA ARG A 18 16.14 9.43 -8.79
C ARG A 18 15.02 9.28 -7.76
N GLY A 19 14.49 10.39 -7.27
CA GLY A 19 13.39 10.37 -6.30
C GLY A 19 12.13 9.76 -6.88
N LEU A 20 11.74 10.17 -8.08
CA LEU A 20 10.57 9.62 -8.76
C LEU A 20 10.74 8.17 -9.16
N PHE A 21 11.94 7.79 -9.60
CA PHE A 21 12.27 6.42 -9.95
C PHE A 21 12.17 5.51 -8.73
N ALA A 22 12.71 5.94 -7.59
CA ALA A 22 12.60 5.23 -6.33
C ALA A 22 11.14 5.11 -5.89
N LEU A 23 10.35 6.15 -6.04
CA LEU A 23 8.93 6.15 -5.69
C LEU A 23 8.13 5.17 -6.56
N LEU A 24 8.47 5.03 -7.84
CA LEU A 24 7.89 4.02 -8.73
C LEU A 24 8.11 2.61 -8.16
N TRP A 25 9.35 2.26 -7.84
CA TRP A 25 9.69 0.93 -7.33
C TRP A 25 9.09 0.67 -5.97
N ILE A 26 9.06 1.67 -5.10
CA ILE A 26 8.38 1.57 -3.80
C ILE A 26 6.89 1.25 -4.01
N GLY A 27 6.23 1.93 -4.94
CA GLY A 27 4.83 1.67 -5.25
C GLY A 27 4.59 0.26 -5.76
N VAL A 28 5.46 -0.24 -6.64
CA VAL A 28 5.36 -1.60 -7.19
C VAL A 28 5.52 -2.64 -6.07
N ILE A 29 6.54 -2.50 -5.23
CA ILE A 29 6.80 -3.44 -4.13
C ILE A 29 5.67 -3.37 -3.09
N TYR A 30 5.20 -2.17 -2.78
CA TYR A 30 4.07 -1.97 -1.87
C TYR A 30 2.81 -2.70 -2.37
N MET A 31 2.48 -2.55 -3.64
CA MET A 31 1.33 -3.24 -4.24
C MET A 31 1.50 -4.75 -4.29
N PHE A 32 2.73 -5.22 -4.50
CA PHE A 32 3.05 -6.65 -4.45
C PHE A 32 2.65 -7.27 -3.11
N PHE A 33 2.91 -6.57 -2.00
CA PHE A 33 2.53 -7.03 -0.66
C PHE A 33 1.09 -6.71 -0.29
N TYR A 34 0.56 -5.59 -0.76
CA TYR A 34 -0.78 -5.10 -0.40
C TYR A 34 -1.91 -5.90 -1.05
N MET A 35 -1.78 -6.24 -2.32
CA MET A 35 -2.86 -6.90 -3.06
C MET A 35 -3.21 -8.29 -2.52
N PRO A 36 -2.23 -9.14 -2.15
CA PRO A 36 -2.56 -10.41 -1.50
C PRO A 36 -3.30 -10.23 -0.18
N ILE A 37 -2.93 -9.23 0.60
CA ILE A 37 -3.59 -8.90 1.87
C ILE A 37 -5.06 -8.56 1.61
N SER A 38 -5.32 -7.68 0.65
CA SER A 38 -6.67 -7.27 0.29
C SER A 38 -7.54 -8.45 -0.15
N THR A 39 -6.95 -9.36 -0.94
CA THR A 39 -7.66 -10.53 -1.44
C THR A 39 -7.91 -11.57 -0.33
N LEU A 40 -6.95 -11.76 0.58
CA LEU A 40 -7.04 -12.73 1.66
C LEU A 40 -7.74 -12.20 2.91
N PHE A 41 -8.17 -10.97 2.89
CA PHE A 41 -8.82 -10.29 4.01
C PHE A 41 -10.09 -11.02 4.50
N PRO A 42 -11.04 -11.41 3.61
CA PRO A 42 -12.16 -12.22 4.06
C PRO A 42 -11.74 -13.57 4.63
N LEU A 43 -10.70 -14.17 4.08
CA LEU A 43 -10.21 -15.47 4.54
C LEU A 43 -9.69 -15.41 5.98
N ILE A 44 -8.93 -14.37 6.35
CA ILE A 44 -8.47 -14.23 7.73
C ILE A 44 -9.64 -14.03 8.69
N CYS A 45 -10.66 -13.25 8.29
CA CYS A 45 -11.85 -13.05 9.12
C CYS A 45 -12.62 -14.34 9.39
N MET A 46 -12.79 -15.16 8.36
CA MET A 46 -13.64 -16.36 8.44
C MET A 46 -12.87 -17.59 8.90
N SER A 47 -11.62 -17.74 8.49
CA SER A 47 -10.80 -18.92 8.80
C SER A 47 -10.05 -18.80 10.11
N TYR A 48 -9.32 -17.70 10.32
CA TYR A 48 -8.49 -17.52 11.51
C TYR A 48 -9.29 -17.04 12.71
N PHE A 49 -10.10 -16.01 12.53
CA PHE A 49 -10.94 -15.48 13.60
C PHE A 49 -12.27 -16.22 13.75
N LYS A 50 -12.52 -17.22 12.92
CA LYS A 50 -13.74 -18.06 12.94
C LYS A 50 -15.02 -17.22 12.91
N GLY A 51 -14.99 -16.12 12.13
CA GLY A 51 -16.13 -15.23 11.99
C GLY A 51 -17.09 -15.71 10.92
N THR A 52 -18.19 -14.98 10.81
CA THR A 52 -19.19 -15.14 9.76
C THR A 52 -18.93 -14.12 8.65
N PRO A 53 -19.64 -14.18 7.49
CA PRO A 53 -19.58 -13.11 6.52
C PRO A 53 -19.88 -11.72 7.08
N ALA A 54 -20.70 -11.63 8.13
CA ALA A 54 -20.96 -10.38 8.84
C ALA A 54 -19.69 -9.81 9.50
N HIS A 55 -18.81 -10.65 10.01
CA HIS A 55 -17.53 -10.23 10.56
C HIS A 55 -16.61 -9.67 9.46
N ALA A 56 -16.57 -10.31 8.31
CA ALA A 56 -15.81 -9.81 7.16
C ALA A 56 -16.33 -8.45 6.70
N SER A 57 -17.65 -8.28 6.65
CA SER A 57 -18.28 -6.99 6.31
C SER A 57 -17.96 -5.92 7.34
N ALA A 58 -17.97 -6.26 8.63
CA ALA A 58 -17.62 -5.32 9.70
C ALA A 58 -16.19 -4.83 9.56
N ALA A 59 -15.25 -5.73 9.22
CA ALA A 59 -13.86 -5.37 8.99
C ALA A 59 -13.69 -4.45 7.77
N GLU A 60 -14.40 -4.72 6.69
CA GLU A 60 -14.39 -3.87 5.48
C GLU A 60 -15.00 -2.49 5.76
N ILE A 61 -16.09 -2.43 6.53
CA ILE A 61 -16.68 -1.16 6.96
C ILE A 61 -15.70 -0.37 7.83
N ALA A 62 -14.99 -1.03 8.75
CA ALA A 62 -13.96 -0.41 9.56
C ALA A 62 -12.85 0.20 8.70
N PHE A 63 -12.42 -0.51 7.66
CA PHE A 63 -11.44 0.00 6.71
C PHE A 63 -11.97 1.24 5.98
N ALA A 64 -13.20 1.22 5.51
CA ALA A 64 -13.83 2.35 4.84
C ALA A 64 -13.97 3.57 5.76
N VAL A 65 -14.38 3.36 7.02
CA VAL A 65 -14.43 4.42 8.03
C VAL A 65 -13.05 4.99 8.26
N GLY A 66 -12.02 4.13 8.32
CA GLY A 66 -10.63 4.56 8.41
C GLY A 66 -10.21 5.44 7.25
N MET A 67 -10.60 5.10 6.02
CA MET A 67 -10.31 5.92 4.84
C MET A 67 -10.95 7.31 4.94
N LEU A 68 -12.18 7.40 5.41
CA LEU A 68 -12.85 8.68 5.63
C LEU A 68 -12.14 9.51 6.71
N LEU A 69 -11.79 8.88 7.83
CA LEU A 69 -11.06 9.54 8.91
C LEU A 69 -9.68 10.02 8.44
N GLY A 70 -8.98 9.19 7.70
CA GLY A 70 -7.66 9.54 7.14
C GLY A 70 -7.75 10.71 6.17
N GLY A 71 -8.78 10.73 5.32
CA GLY A 71 -9.04 11.84 4.41
C GLY A 71 -9.31 13.14 5.14
N VAL A 72 -10.13 13.11 6.20
CA VAL A 72 -10.41 14.28 7.02
C VAL A 72 -9.16 14.78 7.73
N ILE A 73 -8.39 13.86 8.34
CA ILE A 73 -7.14 14.20 9.03
C ILE A 73 -6.16 14.87 8.06
N LEU A 74 -5.99 14.29 6.87
CA LEU A 74 -5.08 14.83 5.86
C LEU A 74 -5.55 16.20 5.37
N SER A 75 -6.86 16.40 5.20
CA SER A 75 -7.44 17.67 4.78
C SER A 75 -7.20 18.79 5.79
N ILE A 76 -7.28 18.48 7.09
CA ILE A 76 -7.07 19.45 8.16
C ILE A 76 -5.57 19.74 8.37
N TRP A 77 -4.78 18.66 8.40
CA TRP A 77 -3.35 18.74 8.71
C TRP A 77 -2.48 19.08 7.50
N GLY A 78 -2.84 18.58 6.31
CA GLY A 78 -2.07 18.79 5.08
C GLY A 78 -0.85 17.90 4.92
N GLY A 79 -0.55 17.04 5.90
CA GLY A 79 0.62 16.17 5.88
C GLY A 79 1.88 16.84 6.44
N PHE A 80 2.98 16.11 6.46
CA PHE A 80 4.28 16.64 6.84
C PHE A 80 4.82 17.59 5.76
N LYS A 81 5.65 18.54 6.15
CA LYS A 81 6.33 19.43 5.23
C LYS A 81 7.06 18.67 4.12
N LYS A 82 7.79 17.63 4.52
CA LYS A 82 8.45 16.71 3.59
C LYS A 82 7.50 15.55 3.30
N ARG A 83 7.04 15.45 2.07
CA ARG A 83 6.03 14.47 1.67
C ARG A 83 6.50 13.02 1.83
N ARG A 84 7.82 12.79 1.77
CA ARG A 84 8.39 11.46 2.03
C ARG A 84 8.00 10.94 3.42
N TYR A 85 7.93 11.80 4.42
CA TYR A 85 7.52 11.40 5.76
C TYR A 85 6.03 11.04 5.83
N THR A 86 5.18 11.74 5.09
CA THR A 86 3.76 11.39 4.99
C THR A 86 3.58 10.03 4.34
N ILE A 87 4.26 9.77 3.24
CA ILE A 87 4.23 8.48 2.53
C ILE A 87 4.82 7.39 3.41
N GLY A 88 5.96 7.65 4.05
CA GLY A 88 6.61 6.69 4.95
C GLY A 88 5.73 6.33 6.14
N LEU A 89 5.06 7.32 6.73
CA LEU A 89 4.09 7.08 7.82
C LEU A 89 2.94 6.20 7.35
N SER A 90 2.40 6.48 6.16
CA SER A 90 1.34 5.67 5.56
C SER A 90 1.74 4.20 5.42
N VAL A 91 2.89 3.96 4.80
CA VAL A 91 3.40 2.61 4.57
C VAL A 91 3.72 1.93 5.91
N LEU A 92 4.28 2.65 6.86
CA LEU A 92 4.57 2.14 8.21
C LEU A 92 3.29 1.74 8.95
N LEU A 93 2.26 2.58 8.93
CA LEU A 93 0.97 2.28 9.56
C LEU A 93 0.35 1.02 8.94
N MET A 94 0.37 0.91 7.63
CA MET A 94 -0.15 -0.27 6.94
C MET A 94 0.63 -1.53 7.35
N GLY A 95 1.96 -1.47 7.36
CA GLY A 95 2.81 -2.60 7.69
C GLY A 95 2.66 -3.04 9.14
N VAL A 96 2.67 -2.10 10.08
CA VAL A 96 2.51 -2.39 11.52
C VAL A 96 1.13 -2.96 11.81
N SER A 97 0.07 -2.36 11.27
CA SER A 97 -1.31 -2.85 11.46
C SER A 97 -1.47 -4.25 10.92
N ASN A 98 -0.88 -4.52 9.77
CA ASN A 98 -0.95 -5.81 9.11
C ASN A 98 -0.19 -6.89 9.89
N MET A 99 1.00 -6.57 10.36
CA MET A 99 1.80 -7.45 11.20
C MET A 99 1.07 -7.77 12.50
N LEU A 100 0.52 -6.76 13.17
CA LEU A 100 -0.24 -6.95 14.41
C LEU A 100 -1.48 -7.80 14.16
N SER A 101 -2.18 -7.61 13.04
CA SER A 101 -3.34 -8.42 12.69
C SER A 101 -3.01 -9.91 12.61
N GLY A 102 -1.85 -10.24 12.07
CA GLY A 102 -1.38 -11.62 11.98
C GLY A 102 -0.89 -12.20 13.29
N LEU A 103 -0.51 -11.35 14.25
CA LEU A 103 -0.02 -11.80 15.57
C LEU A 103 -1.13 -11.92 16.61
N LEU A 104 -2.33 -11.47 16.34
CA LEU A 104 -3.45 -11.51 17.28
C LEU A 104 -3.91 -12.95 17.55
N PRO A 105 -4.38 -13.25 18.78
CA PRO A 105 -5.05 -14.52 19.05
C PRO A 105 -6.36 -14.62 18.25
N PRO A 106 -6.85 -15.84 17.95
CA PRO A 106 -8.09 -16.02 17.17
C PRO A 106 -9.34 -15.41 17.80
N ASP A 107 -9.33 -15.13 19.09
CA ASP A 107 -10.46 -14.52 19.80
C ASP A 107 -10.41 -12.99 19.84
N ALA A 108 -9.37 -12.37 19.31
CA ALA A 108 -9.15 -10.91 19.36
C ALA A 108 -9.68 -10.20 18.12
N PHE A 109 -10.88 -10.55 17.65
CA PHE A 109 -11.46 -9.95 16.45
C PHE A 109 -11.69 -8.44 16.58
N LEU A 110 -12.06 -7.95 17.76
CA LEU A 110 -12.28 -6.53 17.99
C LEU A 110 -10.98 -5.72 17.79
N VAL A 111 -9.86 -6.26 18.24
CA VAL A 111 -8.55 -5.63 17.99
C VAL A 111 -8.21 -5.63 16.51
N PHE A 112 -8.57 -6.70 15.80
CA PHE A 112 -8.42 -6.79 14.35
C PHE A 112 -9.22 -5.68 13.63
N VAL A 113 -10.44 -5.40 14.07
CA VAL A 113 -11.27 -4.32 13.53
C VAL A 113 -10.59 -2.97 13.72
N VAL A 114 -9.97 -2.72 14.87
CA VAL A 114 -9.19 -1.51 15.11
C VAL A 114 -8.00 -1.43 14.16
N CYS A 115 -7.29 -2.54 13.95
CA CYS A 115 -6.20 -2.61 12.97
C CYS A 115 -6.69 -2.28 11.55
N CYS A 116 -7.87 -2.77 11.16
CA CYS A 116 -8.46 -2.47 9.86
C CYS A 116 -8.75 -0.97 9.70
N THR A 117 -9.24 -0.32 10.76
CA THR A 117 -9.46 1.13 10.78
C THR A 117 -8.14 1.88 10.55
N VAL A 118 -7.07 1.48 11.24
CA VAL A 118 -5.73 2.08 11.07
C VAL A 118 -5.21 1.87 9.65
N MET A 119 -5.38 0.69 9.07
CA MET A 119 -5.03 0.42 7.66
C MET A 119 -5.78 1.37 6.72
N GLY A 120 -7.07 1.59 6.98
CA GLY A 120 -7.89 2.51 6.19
C GLY A 120 -7.38 3.95 6.27
N ILE A 121 -7.00 4.41 7.47
CA ILE A 121 -6.43 5.76 7.67
C ILE A 121 -5.16 5.96 6.83
N SER A 122 -4.35 4.92 6.66
CA SER A 122 -3.11 5.00 5.90
C SER A 122 -3.33 5.25 4.41
N ALA A 123 -4.45 4.83 3.84
CA ALA A 123 -4.68 4.89 2.40
C ALA A 123 -4.67 6.32 1.82
N PRO A 124 -5.38 7.32 2.40
CA PRO A 124 -5.29 8.71 1.90
C PRO A 124 -3.89 9.30 2.02
N PHE A 125 -3.15 8.96 3.07
CA PHE A 125 -1.78 9.45 3.26
C PHE A 125 -0.86 8.94 2.15
N TYR A 126 -1.03 7.69 1.74
CA TYR A 126 -0.27 7.12 0.63
C TYR A 126 -0.59 7.83 -0.70
N GLY A 127 -1.81 8.33 -0.85
CA GLY A 127 -2.23 9.09 -2.03
C GLY A 127 -1.42 10.36 -2.30
N VAL A 128 -0.67 10.87 -1.31
CA VAL A 128 0.21 12.01 -1.47
C VAL A 128 1.27 11.77 -2.57
N GLN A 129 1.65 10.52 -2.84
CA GLN A 129 2.56 10.19 -3.94
C GLN A 129 2.07 10.72 -5.30
N ASN A 130 0.76 10.70 -5.54
CA ASN A 130 0.20 11.19 -6.80
C ASN A 130 0.46 12.68 -6.97
N ALA A 131 0.38 13.46 -5.89
CA ALA A 131 0.68 14.89 -5.92
C ALA A 131 2.16 15.13 -6.26
N ILE A 132 3.07 14.32 -5.75
CA ILE A 132 4.50 14.42 -6.07
C ILE A 132 4.72 14.23 -7.57
N PHE A 133 4.12 13.20 -8.16
CA PHE A 133 4.23 12.97 -9.60
C PHE A 133 3.63 14.11 -10.41
N GLN A 134 2.45 14.60 -10.01
CA GLN A 134 1.77 15.69 -10.71
C GLN A 134 2.57 17.00 -10.68
N GLU A 135 3.24 17.30 -9.60
CA GLU A 135 4.01 18.52 -9.44
C GLU A 135 5.39 18.46 -10.09
N THR A 136 6.01 17.28 -10.09
CA THR A 136 7.40 17.12 -10.52
C THR A 136 7.52 16.78 -12.01
N VAL A 137 6.59 15.99 -12.55
CA VAL A 137 6.61 15.57 -13.96
C VAL A 137 5.98 16.67 -14.82
N LYS A 138 6.60 16.94 -15.97
CA LYS A 138 6.04 17.92 -16.93
C LYS A 138 4.66 17.45 -17.39
N PRO A 139 3.69 18.38 -17.56
CA PRO A 139 2.32 18.02 -17.94
C PRO A 139 2.21 17.17 -19.20
N GLU A 140 3.10 17.37 -20.16
CA GLU A 140 3.11 16.61 -21.41
C GLU A 140 3.45 15.13 -21.25
N TYR A 141 4.13 14.76 -20.15
CA TYR A 141 4.51 13.37 -19.84
C TYR A 141 3.66 12.71 -18.77
N LEU A 142 2.77 13.45 -18.11
CA LEU A 142 1.98 12.93 -17.00
C LEU A 142 1.15 11.70 -17.37
N GLY A 143 0.48 11.73 -18.53
CA GLY A 143 -0.32 10.59 -18.98
C GLY A 143 0.52 9.32 -19.15
N ARG A 144 1.71 9.46 -19.70
CA ARG A 144 2.65 8.33 -19.90
C ARG A 144 3.19 7.80 -18.59
N VAL A 145 3.52 8.69 -17.67
CA VAL A 145 4.02 8.31 -16.33
C VAL A 145 2.93 7.58 -15.55
N PHE A 146 1.70 8.10 -15.51
CA PHE A 146 0.60 7.45 -14.80
C PHE A 146 0.19 6.12 -15.46
N SER A 147 0.26 6.01 -16.80
CA SER A 147 0.05 4.74 -17.48
C SER A 147 1.09 3.70 -17.05
N LEU A 148 2.35 4.11 -16.95
CA LEU A 148 3.43 3.24 -16.49
C LEU A 148 3.19 2.79 -15.03
N LEU A 149 2.84 3.71 -14.13
CA LEU A 149 2.56 3.41 -12.73
C LEU A 149 1.40 2.43 -12.58
N THR A 150 0.30 2.69 -13.28
CA THR A 150 -0.88 1.84 -13.24
C THR A 150 -0.57 0.45 -13.81
N SER A 151 0.15 0.38 -14.92
CA SER A 151 0.52 -0.89 -15.55
C SER A 151 1.46 -1.70 -14.66
N ALA A 152 2.45 -1.05 -14.04
CA ALA A 152 3.38 -1.71 -13.13
C ALA A 152 2.65 -2.26 -11.90
N ALA A 153 1.75 -1.48 -11.31
CA ALA A 153 0.92 -1.93 -10.20
C ALA A 153 0.03 -3.11 -10.59
N SER A 154 -0.60 -3.04 -11.77
CA SER A 154 -1.46 -4.10 -12.28
C SER A 154 -0.70 -5.40 -12.56
N LEU A 155 0.57 -5.31 -12.98
CA LEU A 155 1.42 -6.51 -13.16
C LEU A 155 1.89 -7.09 -11.83
N ALA A 156 2.15 -6.26 -10.83
CA ALA A 156 2.55 -6.73 -9.50
C ALA A 156 1.44 -7.55 -8.82
N MET A 157 0.19 -7.23 -9.10
CA MET A 157 -0.98 -7.86 -8.51
C MET A 157 -1.05 -9.39 -8.76
N PRO A 158 -1.06 -9.88 -10.02
CA PRO A 158 -1.13 -11.33 -10.24
C PRO A 158 0.10 -12.08 -9.74
N PHE A 159 1.28 -11.49 -9.82
CA PHE A 159 2.49 -12.12 -9.26
C PHE A 159 2.39 -12.27 -7.75
N GLY A 160 1.91 -11.24 -7.06
CA GLY A 160 1.68 -11.30 -5.62
C GLY A 160 0.70 -12.40 -5.24
N LEU A 161 -0.41 -12.53 -5.98
CA LEU A 161 -1.42 -13.56 -5.74
C LEU A 161 -0.90 -14.97 -6.00
N VAL A 162 -0.15 -15.17 -7.09
CA VAL A 162 0.43 -16.47 -7.43
C VAL A 162 1.38 -16.97 -6.36
N ILE A 163 2.16 -16.07 -5.76
CA ILE A 163 3.10 -16.41 -4.69
C ILE A 163 2.36 -16.60 -3.37
N SER A 164 1.39 -15.72 -3.07
CA SER A 164 0.71 -15.68 -1.77
C SER A 164 -0.25 -16.84 -1.54
N GLY A 165 -0.95 -17.29 -2.57
CA GLY A 165 -1.92 -18.37 -2.44
C GLY A 165 -1.32 -19.64 -1.82
N PRO A 166 -0.30 -20.25 -2.44
CA PRO A 166 0.35 -21.44 -1.88
C PRO A 166 1.00 -21.20 -0.51
N LEU A 167 1.62 -20.05 -0.31
CA LEU A 167 2.28 -19.73 0.97
C LEU A 167 1.27 -19.54 2.10
N ALA A 168 0.13 -18.92 1.82
CA ALA A 168 -0.94 -18.76 2.80
C ALA A 168 -1.54 -20.14 3.18
N GLU A 169 -1.67 -21.05 2.24
CA GLU A 169 -2.13 -22.41 2.51
C GLU A 169 -1.16 -23.20 3.37
N ARG A 170 0.14 -23.09 3.11
CA ARG A 170 1.18 -23.84 3.83
C ARG A 170 1.48 -23.29 5.21
N LEU A 171 1.58 -21.97 5.32
CA LEU A 171 2.00 -21.30 6.56
C LEU A 171 0.82 -20.90 7.45
N GLY A 172 -0.37 -20.76 6.87
CA GLY A 172 -1.52 -20.15 7.52
C GLY A 172 -1.65 -18.68 7.13
N VAL A 173 -2.89 -18.22 6.97
CA VAL A 173 -3.18 -16.85 6.52
C VAL A 173 -2.65 -15.81 7.51
N GLU A 174 -2.72 -16.08 8.81
CA GLU A 174 -2.23 -15.19 9.85
C GLU A 174 -0.72 -14.98 9.77
N LYS A 175 0.04 -16.03 9.51
CA LYS A 175 1.50 -15.95 9.34
C LYS A 175 1.87 -15.20 8.08
N TRP A 176 1.09 -15.38 7.02
CA TRP A 176 1.30 -14.64 5.78
C TRP A 176 1.06 -13.14 5.97
N PHE A 177 0.06 -12.76 6.77
CA PHE A 177 -0.17 -11.37 7.14
C PHE A 177 1.03 -10.78 7.89
N VAL A 178 1.64 -11.52 8.79
CA VAL A 178 2.86 -11.10 9.50
C VAL A 178 4.00 -10.87 8.51
N ILE A 179 4.22 -11.80 7.60
CA ILE A 179 5.30 -11.72 6.60
C ILE A 179 5.10 -10.51 5.68
N CYS A 180 3.89 -10.32 5.18
CA CYS A 180 3.57 -9.16 4.35
C CYS A 180 3.71 -7.85 5.12
N GLY A 181 3.31 -7.83 6.38
CA GLY A 181 3.48 -6.67 7.26
C GLY A 181 4.94 -6.31 7.44
N ILE A 182 5.80 -7.29 7.67
CA ILE A 182 7.24 -7.08 7.79
C ILE A 182 7.81 -6.53 6.47
N GLY A 183 7.40 -7.09 5.33
CA GLY A 183 7.81 -6.61 4.02
C GLY A 183 7.43 -5.14 3.79
N ILE A 184 6.22 -4.77 4.17
CA ILE A 184 5.73 -3.40 4.06
C ILE A 184 6.51 -2.46 5.01
N ILE A 185 6.84 -2.90 6.22
CA ILE A 185 7.66 -2.12 7.16
C ILE A 185 9.05 -1.87 6.57
N ILE A 186 9.67 -2.86 5.92
CA ILE A 186 10.95 -2.70 5.25
C ILE A 186 10.84 -1.65 4.13
N VAL A 187 9.76 -1.67 3.37
CA VAL A 187 9.47 -0.65 2.35
C VAL A 187 9.36 0.74 2.99
N ALA A 188 8.68 0.85 4.14
CA ALA A 188 8.57 2.12 4.88
C ALA A 188 9.93 2.67 5.30
N LEU A 189 10.80 1.81 5.82
CA LEU A 189 12.17 2.19 6.18
C LEU A 189 12.95 2.65 4.96
N ALA A 190 12.78 1.98 3.82
CA ALA A 190 13.40 2.40 2.56
C ALA A 190 12.94 3.79 2.15
N VAL A 191 11.64 4.12 2.32
CA VAL A 191 11.11 5.45 2.02
C VAL A 191 11.78 6.52 2.89
N PHE A 192 11.95 6.24 4.19
CA PHE A 192 12.56 7.22 5.11
C PHE A 192 14.04 7.45 4.84
N PHE A 193 14.79 6.42 4.46
CA PHE A 193 16.25 6.47 4.42
C PHE A 193 16.85 6.66 3.03
N THR A 194 16.20 6.21 1.96
CA THR A 194 16.83 6.14 0.64
C THR A 194 16.31 7.16 -0.36
N THR A 195 15.15 7.78 -0.13
CA THR A 195 14.53 8.59 -1.16
C THR A 195 14.34 10.03 -0.72
N ARG A 196 14.97 10.93 -1.44
CA ARG A 196 14.70 12.35 -1.38
C ARG A 196 13.85 12.71 -2.58
N PHE A 197 12.54 12.61 -2.42
CA PHE A 197 11.57 12.96 -3.47
C PHE A 197 11.50 14.45 -3.70
N GLU A 198 11.87 15.23 -2.70
CA GLU A 198 11.82 16.68 -2.70
C GLU A 198 13.21 17.22 -2.45
N ARG A 199 13.54 18.29 -3.15
CA ARG A 199 14.67 19.10 -2.79
C ARG A 199 14.28 19.90 -1.55
N ASP A 200 15.12 19.84 -0.56
CA ASP A 200 14.95 20.59 0.68
C ASP A 200 15.00 22.10 0.43
#